data_8e621919178fd2a99bd2572a469c6ab9
#
_entry.id   8e621919178fd2a99bd2572a469c6ab9
#
_cell.length_a   1.000
_cell.length_b   1.000
_cell.length_c   1.000
_cell.angle_alpha   90.00
_cell.angle_beta   90.00
_cell.angle_gamma   90.00
#
_symmetry.space_group_name_H-M   'P 1'
#
loop_
_entity.id
_entity.type
_entity.pdbx_description
1 polymer ?
#
loop_
_entity_poly.entity_id
_entity_poly.type
_entity_poly.pdbx_seq_one_letter_code
_entity_poly.pdbx_strand_id
1 'polypeptide(L)'
;MTITSTPANVLAGKDRTWFITGASTGFGRVLAEEVLKAGGKVVATARKLGKVADFEARYPQTAKALALDVTNAGQVDSAVTQAFAQFGRVDVLVNNAGYGVAGAIEEVSEEEFMPMFETNVFGLLRVTRAFLPHLRKQRSGHILNLSSIGGVVASPGMGYYNATKFAVEGISEALAAEVAPLGIRVTIIEPGPFRTDFLGRSGVVAKTRIADYDATAGNMRKYFAENDGKQKGDPLRAVHAMMQVVDSPNPPLHLLLGASALQRLRSKLANWEKEIAAWEQVTIGADFPEGE
;
A
#
# COMPACT_ATOMS: atom_id res chain seq x y z
N MET A 1 -4.12 -4.61 -30.33
CA MET A 1 -3.96 -3.18 -30.06
C MET A 1 -2.56 -2.95 -29.54
N THR A 2 -1.73 -2.37 -30.36
CA THR A 2 -0.33 -2.04 -30.04
C THR A 2 -0.33 -0.84 -29.11
N ILE A 3 0.06 -1.05 -27.85
CA ILE A 3 0.24 0.06 -26.90
C ILE A 3 1.53 0.77 -27.33
N THR A 4 1.39 1.85 -28.07
CA THR A 4 2.48 2.78 -28.32
C THR A 4 2.87 3.40 -26.98
N SER A 5 4.11 3.14 -26.56
CA SER A 5 4.74 3.81 -25.43
C SER A 5 4.90 5.29 -25.78
N THR A 6 3.94 6.11 -25.33
CA THR A 6 4.15 7.56 -25.29
C THR A 6 5.27 7.83 -24.29
N PRO A 7 6.35 8.53 -24.63
CA PRO A 7 7.34 8.94 -23.66
C PRO A 7 6.62 9.85 -22.67
N ALA A 8 6.67 9.46 -21.39
CA ALA A 8 6.08 10.20 -20.31
C ALA A 8 6.71 11.60 -20.25
N ASN A 9 5.96 12.58 -20.66
CA ASN A 9 6.19 13.95 -20.26
C ASN A 9 5.76 14.05 -18.81
N VAL A 10 6.62 13.53 -17.90
CA VAL A 10 6.33 13.36 -16.48
C VAL A 10 6.47 14.71 -15.80
N LEU A 11 5.41 15.50 -15.84
CA LEU A 11 5.17 16.61 -14.91
C LEU A 11 4.27 16.16 -13.75
N ALA A 12 4.02 14.86 -13.64
CA ALA A 12 3.26 14.22 -12.57
C ALA A 12 3.92 14.55 -11.21
N GLY A 13 3.22 15.29 -10.34
CA GLY A 13 3.73 15.69 -9.03
C GLY A 13 4.15 17.14 -8.90
N LYS A 14 4.35 17.89 -10.00
CA LYS A 14 4.69 19.32 -9.96
C LYS A 14 3.62 20.11 -9.19
N ASP A 15 4.08 20.99 -8.31
CA ASP A 15 3.25 21.89 -7.49
C ASP A 15 2.37 21.18 -6.43
N ARG A 16 2.52 19.85 -6.20
CA ARG A 16 1.80 19.12 -5.14
C ARG A 16 2.68 18.80 -3.96
N THR A 17 2.06 18.81 -2.79
CA THR A 17 2.70 18.36 -1.54
C THR A 17 2.29 16.94 -1.21
N TRP A 18 3.27 16.06 -1.10
CA TRP A 18 3.12 14.64 -0.78
C TRP A 18 3.58 14.34 0.63
N PHE A 19 2.79 13.60 1.39
CA PHE A 19 3.21 13.04 2.67
C PHE A 19 3.35 11.53 2.51
N ILE A 20 4.56 10.99 2.74
CA ILE A 20 4.87 9.59 2.46
C ILE A 20 5.34 8.90 3.74
N THR A 21 4.59 7.89 4.18
CA THR A 21 5.01 7.04 5.31
C THR A 21 5.97 5.96 4.84
N GLY A 22 6.98 5.62 5.67
CA GLY A 22 7.93 4.57 5.34
C GLY A 22 8.84 4.86 4.14
N ALA A 23 9.28 6.11 3.99
CA ALA A 23 10.11 6.59 2.88
C ALA A 23 11.61 6.22 3.01
N SER A 24 12.01 5.35 3.94
CA SER A 24 13.42 4.97 4.11
C SER A 24 13.93 4.04 3.02
N THR A 25 13.05 3.27 2.36
CA THR A 25 13.41 2.24 1.36
C THR A 25 12.22 1.91 0.47
N GLY A 26 12.43 1.03 -0.51
CA GLY A 26 11.38 0.49 -1.38
C GLY A 26 10.61 1.57 -2.11
N PHE A 27 9.30 1.33 -2.31
CA PHE A 27 8.44 2.27 -3.04
C PHE A 27 8.42 3.66 -2.43
N GLY A 28 8.34 3.78 -1.09
CA GLY A 28 8.27 5.08 -0.44
C GLY A 28 9.50 5.95 -0.70
N ARG A 29 10.71 5.35 -0.73
CA ARG A 29 11.93 6.08 -1.05
C ARG A 29 12.00 6.48 -2.52
N VAL A 30 11.73 5.55 -3.43
CA VAL A 30 11.74 5.82 -4.88
C VAL A 30 10.69 6.87 -5.24
N LEU A 31 9.49 6.79 -4.65
CA LEU A 31 8.42 7.76 -4.88
C LEU A 31 8.82 9.15 -4.39
N ALA A 32 9.38 9.27 -3.17
CA ALA A 32 9.85 10.54 -2.65
C ALA A 32 10.91 11.18 -3.57
N GLU A 33 11.86 10.38 -4.06
CA GLU A 33 12.89 10.82 -5.00
C GLU A 33 12.30 11.34 -6.32
N GLU A 34 11.39 10.59 -6.93
CA GLU A 34 10.82 10.94 -8.24
C GLU A 34 9.89 12.17 -8.14
N VAL A 35 9.11 12.29 -7.08
CA VAL A 35 8.30 13.48 -6.82
C VAL A 35 9.17 14.73 -6.66
N LEU A 36 10.28 14.65 -5.91
CA LEU A 36 11.22 15.77 -5.74
C LEU A 36 11.91 16.14 -7.04
N LYS A 37 12.34 15.15 -7.84
CA LYS A 37 12.91 15.39 -9.19
C LYS A 37 11.92 16.06 -10.14
N ALA A 38 10.63 15.74 -10.02
CA ALA A 38 9.57 16.36 -10.81
C ALA A 38 9.19 17.78 -10.34
N GLY A 39 9.80 18.29 -9.24
CA GLY A 39 9.53 19.62 -8.69
C GLY A 39 8.37 19.68 -7.69
N GLY A 40 7.87 18.52 -7.24
CA GLY A 40 6.90 18.43 -6.15
C GLY A 40 7.52 18.62 -4.78
N LYS A 41 6.69 18.78 -3.75
CA LYS A 41 7.10 18.86 -2.35
C LYS A 41 6.84 17.55 -1.64
N VAL A 42 7.76 17.12 -0.77
CA VAL A 42 7.65 15.84 -0.06
C VAL A 42 7.92 16.00 1.43
N VAL A 43 7.01 15.50 2.25
CA VAL A 43 7.29 15.15 3.64
C VAL A 43 7.63 13.65 3.66
N ALA A 44 8.91 13.34 3.76
CA ALA A 44 9.43 11.98 3.80
C ALA A 44 9.55 11.51 5.26
N THR A 45 8.88 10.41 5.61
CA THR A 45 8.91 9.95 6.99
C THR A 45 9.46 8.54 7.15
N ALA A 46 10.16 8.31 8.25
CA ALA A 46 10.67 6.99 8.65
C ALA A 46 10.83 6.92 10.17
N ARG A 47 10.84 5.71 10.76
CA ARG A 47 11.08 5.52 12.19
C ARG A 47 12.42 6.11 12.67
N LYS A 48 13.44 6.08 11.83
CA LYS A 48 14.76 6.69 12.09
C LYS A 48 14.97 7.87 11.15
N LEU A 49 14.97 9.10 11.68
CA LEU A 49 15.14 10.33 10.91
C LEU A 49 16.34 10.28 9.94
N GLY A 50 17.49 9.79 10.40
CA GLY A 50 18.70 9.70 9.58
C GLY A 50 18.57 8.86 8.30
N LYS A 51 17.47 8.08 8.14
CA LYS A 51 17.22 7.30 6.92
C LYS A 51 16.50 8.09 5.81
N VAL A 52 16.05 9.32 6.12
CA VAL A 52 15.33 10.21 5.18
C VAL A 52 15.87 11.64 5.21
N ALA A 53 16.81 11.97 6.11
CA ALA A 53 17.38 13.29 6.27
C ALA A 53 18.13 13.79 5.02
N ASP A 54 18.64 12.89 4.20
CA ASP A 54 19.29 13.20 2.93
C ASP A 54 18.37 13.88 1.91
N PHE A 55 17.05 13.65 1.99
CA PHE A 55 16.09 14.35 1.14
C PHE A 55 16.08 15.85 1.45
N GLU A 56 15.98 16.23 2.72
CA GLU A 56 15.98 17.62 3.13
C GLU A 56 17.31 18.30 2.81
N ALA A 57 18.44 17.59 2.96
CA ALA A 57 19.75 18.11 2.59
C ALA A 57 19.90 18.38 1.08
N ARG A 58 19.35 17.50 0.23
CA ARG A 58 19.41 17.65 -1.24
C ARG A 58 18.34 18.59 -1.81
N TYR A 59 17.21 18.71 -1.14
CA TYR A 59 16.05 19.48 -1.58
C TYR A 59 15.52 20.39 -0.47
N PRO A 60 16.31 21.35 0.03
CA PRO A 60 15.99 22.11 1.26
C PRO A 60 14.70 22.94 1.17
N GLN A 61 14.22 23.25 -0.03
CA GLN A 61 13.02 24.05 -0.25
C GLN A 61 11.75 23.18 -0.45
N THR A 62 11.92 21.94 -0.88
CA THR A 62 10.80 21.08 -1.30
C THR A 62 10.72 19.78 -0.53
N ALA A 63 11.69 19.43 0.29
CA ALA A 63 11.63 18.26 1.15
C ALA A 63 11.60 18.65 2.64
N LYS A 64 10.85 17.85 3.42
CA LYS A 64 10.88 17.82 4.87
C LYS A 64 11.04 16.36 5.33
N ALA A 65 12.06 16.12 6.16
CA ALA A 65 12.31 14.81 6.73
C ALA A 65 11.78 14.76 8.17
N LEU A 66 10.99 13.75 8.52
CA LEU A 66 10.41 13.60 9.85
C LEU A 66 10.60 12.18 10.39
N ALA A 67 10.86 12.07 11.69
CA ALA A 67 10.75 10.79 12.39
C ALA A 67 9.27 10.46 12.59
N LEU A 68 8.85 9.27 12.18
CA LEU A 68 7.49 8.79 12.35
C LEU A 68 7.45 7.27 12.49
N ASP A 69 6.99 6.82 13.65
CA ASP A 69 6.42 5.49 13.83
C ASP A 69 4.90 5.59 13.73
N VAL A 70 4.29 4.96 12.73
CA VAL A 70 2.83 5.02 12.48
C VAL A 70 2.04 4.33 13.60
N THR A 71 2.68 3.53 14.44
CA THR A 71 2.06 2.90 15.61
C THR A 71 1.96 3.85 16.81
N ASN A 72 2.66 4.99 16.78
CA ASN A 72 2.68 5.99 17.84
C ASN A 72 1.80 7.19 17.49
N ALA A 73 0.64 7.33 18.17
CA ALA A 73 -0.32 8.39 17.91
C ALA A 73 0.27 9.80 18.05
N GLY A 74 1.07 10.05 19.10
CA GLY A 74 1.68 11.37 19.32
C GLY A 74 2.68 11.75 18.23
N GLN A 75 3.44 10.78 17.68
CA GLN A 75 4.31 11.04 16.54
C GLN A 75 3.52 11.31 15.26
N VAL A 76 2.38 10.63 15.06
CA VAL A 76 1.48 10.89 13.92
C VAL A 76 0.95 12.31 13.99
N ASP A 77 0.38 12.74 15.12
CA ASP A 77 -0.17 14.08 15.30
C ASP A 77 0.90 15.17 15.11
N SER A 78 2.09 14.95 15.67
CA SER A 78 3.24 15.85 15.50
C SER A 78 3.69 15.93 14.03
N ALA A 79 3.79 14.81 13.33
CA ALA A 79 4.21 14.80 11.92
C ALA A 79 3.20 15.48 11.00
N VAL A 80 1.91 15.30 11.23
CA VAL A 80 0.83 15.99 10.51
C VAL A 80 0.92 17.50 10.75
N THR A 81 1.02 17.93 12.00
CA THR A 81 1.16 19.35 12.35
C THR A 81 2.37 19.99 11.66
N GLN A 82 3.52 19.34 11.70
CA GLN A 82 4.74 19.83 11.05
C GLN A 82 4.62 19.88 9.52
N ALA A 83 3.95 18.92 8.89
CA ALA A 83 3.73 18.90 7.45
C ALA A 83 2.91 20.11 6.99
N PHE A 84 1.81 20.42 7.68
CA PHE A 84 0.97 21.58 7.37
C PHE A 84 1.64 22.91 7.73
N ALA A 85 2.41 22.97 8.83
CA ALA A 85 3.22 24.14 9.16
C ALA A 85 4.28 24.45 8.10
N GLN A 86 4.91 23.42 7.54
CA GLN A 86 5.98 23.56 6.54
C GLN A 86 5.46 24.01 5.17
N PHE A 87 4.37 23.39 4.69
CA PHE A 87 3.93 23.58 3.31
C PHE A 87 2.54 24.19 3.16
N GLY A 88 1.82 24.42 4.26
CA GLY A 88 0.48 25.00 4.27
C GLY A 88 -0.64 24.04 3.83
N ARG A 89 -0.31 23.04 3.01
CA ARG A 89 -1.23 22.02 2.51
C ARG A 89 -0.55 20.68 2.24
N VAL A 90 -1.32 19.62 2.23
CA VAL A 90 -0.91 18.32 1.72
C VAL A 90 -1.94 17.86 0.70
N ASP A 91 -1.50 17.57 -0.52
CA ASP A 91 -2.36 17.16 -1.63
C ASP A 91 -2.49 15.65 -1.74
N VAL A 92 -1.41 14.94 -1.40
CA VAL A 92 -1.33 13.47 -1.52
C VAL A 92 -0.82 12.88 -0.23
N LEU A 93 -1.62 12.01 0.38
CA LEU A 93 -1.20 11.15 1.48
C LEU A 93 -0.86 9.77 0.93
N VAL A 94 0.35 9.26 1.21
CA VAL A 94 0.77 7.91 0.82
C VAL A 94 1.03 7.07 2.07
N ASN A 95 0.10 6.19 2.38
CA ASN A 95 0.23 5.18 3.42
C ASN A 95 1.03 3.99 2.87
N ASN A 96 2.36 4.11 2.91
CA ASN A 96 3.28 3.10 2.38
C ASN A 96 3.96 2.26 3.48
N ALA A 97 4.02 2.74 4.71
CA ALA A 97 4.64 1.99 5.81
C ALA A 97 3.99 0.62 6.01
N GLY A 98 4.77 -0.44 5.97
CA GLY A 98 4.30 -1.80 6.14
C GLY A 98 5.39 -2.83 5.95
N TYR A 99 5.13 -4.06 6.40
CA TYR A 99 6.02 -5.19 6.25
C TYR A 99 5.21 -6.51 6.24
N GLY A 100 5.89 -7.64 5.99
CA GLY A 100 5.25 -8.94 5.94
C GLY A 100 5.91 -9.99 6.83
N VAL A 101 5.11 -10.95 7.31
CA VAL A 101 5.58 -12.16 7.99
C VAL A 101 5.19 -13.37 7.15
N ALA A 102 6.16 -14.24 6.86
CA ALA A 102 6.00 -15.47 6.10
C ALA A 102 6.06 -16.69 7.04
N GLY A 103 5.06 -17.57 6.94
CA GLY A 103 4.90 -18.80 7.69
C GLY A 103 3.48 -19.33 7.52
N ALA A 104 3.25 -20.63 7.82
CA ALA A 104 1.90 -21.16 7.91
C ALA A 104 1.12 -20.46 9.05
N ILE A 105 -0.19 -20.51 9.01
CA ILE A 105 -1.04 -19.92 10.07
C ILE A 105 -0.64 -20.45 11.45
N GLU A 106 -0.34 -21.73 11.57
CA GLU A 106 0.06 -22.37 12.82
C GLU A 106 1.51 -22.06 13.24
N GLU A 107 2.37 -21.67 12.30
CA GLU A 107 3.80 -21.38 12.56
C GLU A 107 4.05 -19.96 13.07
N VAL A 108 3.24 -18.98 12.69
CA VAL A 108 3.44 -17.58 13.03
C VAL A 108 2.84 -17.28 14.39
N SER A 109 3.67 -16.88 15.36
CA SER A 109 3.21 -16.54 16.70
C SER A 109 2.50 -15.20 16.79
N GLU A 110 1.76 -14.97 17.88
CA GLU A 110 1.05 -13.70 18.12
C GLU A 110 2.03 -12.53 18.20
N GLU A 111 3.19 -12.71 18.83
CA GLU A 111 4.24 -11.72 18.93
C GLU A 111 4.84 -11.35 17.56
N GLU A 112 4.71 -12.21 16.56
CA GLU A 112 5.19 -11.96 15.20
C GLU A 112 4.14 -11.26 14.34
N PHE A 113 2.85 -11.65 14.44
CA PHE A 113 1.82 -11.06 13.56
C PHE A 113 1.16 -9.80 14.12
N MET A 114 0.97 -9.66 15.44
CA MET A 114 0.31 -8.49 16.02
C MET A 114 1.00 -7.16 15.68
N PRO A 115 2.35 -7.03 15.77
CA PRO A 115 3.03 -5.80 15.38
C PRO A 115 2.87 -5.48 13.89
N MET A 116 2.68 -6.49 13.04
CA MET A 116 2.39 -6.31 11.62
C MET A 116 1.00 -5.71 11.41
N PHE A 117 -0.04 -6.17 12.13
CA PHE A 117 -1.36 -5.56 12.12
C PHE A 117 -1.32 -4.12 12.64
N GLU A 118 -0.60 -3.87 13.74
CA GLU A 118 -0.41 -2.53 14.28
C GLU A 118 0.20 -1.57 13.27
N THR A 119 1.15 -2.03 12.47
CA THR A 119 1.79 -1.20 11.43
C THR A 119 0.91 -1.07 10.19
N ASN A 120 0.52 -2.22 9.60
CA ASN A 120 -0.09 -2.26 8.25
C ASN A 120 -1.54 -1.77 8.24
N VAL A 121 -2.28 -1.98 9.34
CA VAL A 121 -3.72 -1.68 9.46
C VAL A 121 -3.94 -0.48 10.37
N PHE A 122 -3.64 -0.63 11.65
CA PHE A 122 -3.95 0.41 12.64
C PHE A 122 -3.08 1.67 12.46
N GLY A 123 -1.82 1.51 12.05
CA GLY A 123 -0.94 2.62 11.72
C GLY A 123 -1.44 3.42 10.50
N LEU A 124 -1.85 2.73 9.43
CA LEU A 124 -2.49 3.33 8.26
C LEU A 124 -3.75 4.13 8.68
N LEU A 125 -4.61 3.53 9.49
CA LEU A 125 -5.82 4.18 10.00
C LEU A 125 -5.51 5.41 10.84
N ARG A 126 -4.51 5.35 11.75
CA ARG A 126 -4.10 6.51 12.57
C ARG A 126 -3.67 7.67 11.69
N VAL A 127 -2.78 7.41 10.74
CA VAL A 127 -2.30 8.45 9.80
C VAL A 127 -3.45 9.01 8.99
N THR A 128 -4.28 8.16 8.40
CA THR A 128 -5.44 8.59 7.60
C THR A 128 -6.38 9.46 8.42
N ARG A 129 -6.75 9.03 9.63
CA ARG A 129 -7.65 9.79 10.53
C ARG A 129 -7.08 11.15 10.92
N ALA A 130 -5.78 11.26 11.13
CA ALA A 130 -5.13 12.52 11.44
C ALA A 130 -5.14 13.50 10.24
N PHE A 131 -5.07 12.98 9.00
CA PHE A 131 -5.15 13.80 7.79
C PHE A 131 -6.56 14.21 7.39
N LEU A 132 -7.57 13.37 7.63
CA LEU A 132 -8.95 13.59 7.17
C LEU A 132 -9.55 14.96 7.54
N PRO A 133 -9.39 15.53 8.76
CA PRO A 133 -9.88 16.86 9.07
C PRO A 133 -9.32 17.96 8.18
N HIS A 134 -8.04 17.86 7.84
CA HIS A 134 -7.34 18.80 6.98
C HIS A 134 -7.81 18.68 5.53
N LEU A 135 -7.82 17.47 4.97
CA LEU A 135 -8.27 17.21 3.60
C LEU A 135 -9.75 17.59 3.42
N ARG A 136 -10.59 17.31 4.41
CA ARG A 136 -11.99 17.71 4.43
C ARG A 136 -12.14 19.24 4.40
N LYS A 137 -11.32 19.97 5.17
CA LYS A 137 -11.29 21.44 5.14
C LYS A 137 -10.80 21.99 3.79
N GLN A 138 -9.81 21.31 3.17
CA GLN A 138 -9.30 21.66 1.84
C GLN A 138 -10.31 21.37 0.72
N ARG A 139 -11.30 20.49 0.96
CA ARG A 139 -12.23 19.96 -0.08
C ARG A 139 -11.49 19.34 -1.25
N SER A 140 -10.31 18.82 -1.01
CA SER A 140 -9.45 18.18 -2.01
C SER A 140 -8.39 17.34 -1.35
N GLY A 141 -7.92 16.30 -2.04
CA GLY A 141 -6.83 15.44 -1.64
C GLY A 141 -6.89 14.10 -2.35
N HIS A 142 -5.78 13.37 -2.32
CA HIS A 142 -5.73 12.01 -2.82
C HIS A 142 -5.00 11.12 -1.81
N ILE A 143 -5.63 10.06 -1.35
CA ILE A 143 -5.06 9.07 -0.43
C ILE A 143 -4.65 7.85 -1.24
N LEU A 144 -3.35 7.52 -1.24
CA LEU A 144 -2.82 6.29 -1.81
C LEU A 144 -2.53 5.30 -0.68
N ASN A 145 -3.25 4.19 -0.63
CA ASN A 145 -3.05 3.14 0.34
C ASN A 145 -2.28 1.97 -0.29
N LEU A 146 -1.06 1.70 0.19
CA LEU A 146 -0.25 0.56 -0.28
C LEU A 146 -0.83 -0.74 0.26
N SER A 147 -1.65 -1.39 -0.56
CA SER A 147 -2.07 -2.77 -0.41
C SER A 147 -1.06 -3.74 -1.04
N SER A 148 -1.53 -4.72 -1.74
CA SER A 148 -0.78 -5.75 -2.47
C SER A 148 -1.75 -6.57 -3.30
N ILE A 149 -1.27 -7.28 -4.31
CA ILE A 149 -2.02 -8.42 -4.86
C ILE A 149 -2.42 -9.41 -3.76
N GLY A 150 -1.66 -9.45 -2.66
CA GLY A 150 -1.97 -10.22 -1.45
C GLY A 150 -3.17 -9.70 -0.66
N GLY A 151 -3.71 -8.51 -0.96
CA GLY A 151 -4.95 -7.96 -0.41
C GLY A 151 -6.20 -8.45 -1.12
N VAL A 152 -6.06 -9.02 -2.30
CA VAL A 152 -7.18 -9.55 -3.10
C VAL A 152 -7.02 -11.03 -3.44
N VAL A 153 -5.80 -11.57 -3.42
CA VAL A 153 -5.49 -13.00 -3.68
C VAL A 153 -4.55 -13.53 -2.61
N ALA A 154 -5.05 -14.35 -1.69
CA ALA A 154 -4.24 -14.97 -0.65
C ALA A 154 -3.27 -16.03 -1.21
N SER A 155 -2.20 -16.30 -0.46
CA SER A 155 -1.18 -17.31 -0.78
C SER A 155 -0.82 -18.11 0.46
N PRO A 156 -0.59 -19.42 0.35
CA PRO A 156 -0.02 -20.23 1.43
C PRO A 156 1.28 -19.59 1.96
N GLY A 157 1.46 -19.59 3.25
CA GLY A 157 2.64 -19.01 3.91
C GLY A 157 2.64 -17.48 4.06
N MET A 158 1.54 -16.80 3.65
CA MET A 158 1.39 -15.36 3.81
C MET A 158 0.05 -14.97 4.48
N GLY A 159 -0.60 -15.90 5.17
CA GLY A 159 -1.97 -15.73 5.67
C GLY A 159 -2.20 -14.47 6.47
N TYR A 160 -1.39 -14.22 7.49
CA TYR A 160 -1.51 -13.00 8.31
C TYR A 160 -1.19 -11.71 7.53
N TYR A 161 -0.17 -11.74 6.65
CA TYR A 161 0.10 -10.59 5.77
C TYR A 161 -1.08 -10.33 4.82
N ASN A 162 -1.62 -11.40 4.21
CA ASN A 162 -2.81 -11.26 3.36
C ASN A 162 -3.97 -10.65 4.17
N ALA A 163 -4.22 -11.12 5.39
CA ALA A 163 -5.28 -10.57 6.25
C ALA A 163 -5.10 -9.06 6.50
N THR A 164 -3.87 -8.58 6.75
CA THR A 164 -3.64 -7.13 6.87
C THR A 164 -3.97 -6.38 5.59
N LYS A 165 -3.64 -6.96 4.42
CA LYS A 165 -3.88 -6.30 3.13
C LYS A 165 -5.35 -6.36 2.71
N PHE A 166 -6.07 -7.46 3.00
CA PHE A 166 -7.53 -7.52 2.87
C PHE A 166 -8.24 -6.48 3.76
N ALA A 167 -7.74 -6.27 4.98
CA ALA A 167 -8.26 -5.19 5.83
C ALA A 167 -8.04 -3.80 5.21
N VAL A 168 -6.86 -3.56 4.59
CA VAL A 168 -6.58 -2.31 3.87
C VAL A 168 -7.52 -2.12 2.68
N GLU A 169 -7.83 -3.18 1.91
CA GLU A 169 -8.81 -3.12 0.81
C GLU A 169 -10.18 -2.67 1.34
N GLY A 170 -10.79 -3.41 2.27
CA GLY A 170 -12.12 -3.11 2.77
C GLY A 170 -12.23 -1.72 3.42
N ILE A 171 -11.20 -1.30 4.20
CA ILE A 171 -11.12 0.05 4.76
C ILE A 171 -11.08 1.11 3.66
N SER A 172 -10.30 0.87 2.62
CA SER A 172 -10.09 1.84 1.54
C SER A 172 -11.31 1.98 0.64
N GLU A 173 -12.02 0.89 0.34
CA GLU A 173 -13.27 0.90 -0.41
C GLU A 173 -14.35 1.71 0.33
N ALA A 174 -14.54 1.44 1.64
CA ALA A 174 -15.47 2.19 2.46
C ALA A 174 -15.10 3.69 2.52
N LEU A 175 -13.82 3.98 2.81
CA LEU A 175 -13.31 5.35 2.87
C LEU A 175 -13.54 6.10 1.56
N ALA A 176 -13.30 5.45 0.41
CA ALA A 176 -13.49 6.08 -0.90
C ALA A 176 -14.93 6.58 -1.09
N ALA A 177 -15.92 5.78 -0.72
CA ALA A 177 -17.33 6.17 -0.78
C ALA A 177 -17.66 7.31 0.19
N GLU A 178 -17.13 7.26 1.43
CA GLU A 178 -17.36 8.27 2.46
C GLU A 178 -16.80 9.64 2.10
N VAL A 179 -15.61 9.69 1.47
CA VAL A 179 -14.91 10.97 1.23
C VAL A 179 -15.10 11.54 -0.17
N ALA A 180 -15.65 10.78 -1.12
CA ALA A 180 -15.92 11.24 -2.47
C ALA A 180 -16.75 12.54 -2.53
N PRO A 181 -17.87 12.70 -1.75
CA PRO A 181 -18.63 13.95 -1.72
C PRO A 181 -17.85 15.14 -1.16
N LEU A 182 -16.72 14.88 -0.51
CA LEU A 182 -15.84 15.88 0.07
C LEU A 182 -14.74 16.34 -0.90
N GLY A 183 -14.71 15.79 -2.13
CA GLY A 183 -13.68 16.09 -3.13
C GLY A 183 -12.34 15.40 -2.84
N ILE A 184 -12.33 14.37 -1.98
CA ILE A 184 -11.15 13.58 -1.64
C ILE A 184 -11.22 12.27 -2.40
N ARG A 185 -10.09 11.84 -2.97
CA ARG A 185 -9.95 10.61 -3.74
C ARG A 185 -9.18 9.56 -2.95
N VAL A 186 -9.46 8.31 -3.21
CA VAL A 186 -8.70 7.17 -2.66
C VAL A 186 -8.30 6.27 -3.82
N THR A 187 -7.06 5.81 -3.82
CA THR A 187 -6.59 4.74 -4.72
C THR A 187 -5.83 3.70 -3.91
N ILE A 188 -6.20 2.46 -4.09
CA ILE A 188 -5.53 1.30 -3.51
C ILE A 188 -4.46 0.84 -4.48
N ILE A 189 -3.22 0.80 -4.03
CA ILE A 189 -2.10 0.35 -4.85
C ILE A 189 -1.86 -1.12 -4.56
N GLU A 190 -1.98 -1.96 -5.58
CA GLU A 190 -1.98 -3.43 -5.48
C GLU A 190 -0.80 -4.04 -6.25
N PRO A 191 0.45 -3.87 -5.78
CA PRO A 191 1.61 -4.42 -6.47
C PRO A 191 1.69 -5.93 -6.36
N GLY A 192 2.15 -6.56 -7.44
CA GLY A 192 2.71 -7.90 -7.42
C GLY A 192 4.14 -7.91 -6.84
N PRO A 193 4.99 -8.89 -7.22
CA PRO A 193 6.39 -8.93 -6.80
C PRO A 193 7.22 -7.84 -7.50
N PHE A 194 7.68 -6.84 -6.76
CA PHE A 194 8.58 -5.79 -7.21
C PHE A 194 9.93 -5.89 -6.50
N ARG A 195 10.99 -5.45 -7.19
CA ARG A 195 12.36 -5.46 -6.67
C ARG A 195 12.56 -4.31 -5.66
N THR A 196 12.09 -4.57 -4.45
CA THR A 196 12.21 -3.70 -3.27
C THR A 196 12.82 -4.51 -2.12
N ASP A 197 13.11 -3.89 -1.00
CA ASP A 197 13.60 -4.56 0.22
C ASP A 197 12.53 -5.45 0.91
N PHE A 198 11.39 -5.73 0.25
CA PHE A 198 10.28 -6.45 0.89
C PHE A 198 10.63 -7.91 1.24
N LEU A 199 11.35 -8.63 0.37
CA LEU A 199 11.76 -10.01 0.65
C LEU A 199 13.00 -10.07 1.56
N GLY A 200 13.77 -8.99 1.63
CA GLY A 200 14.94 -8.88 2.51
C GLY A 200 14.55 -8.29 3.87
N ARG A 201 14.83 -7.01 4.07
CA ARG A 201 14.71 -6.36 5.38
C ARG A 201 13.28 -6.19 5.90
N SER A 202 12.27 -6.06 5.02
CA SER A 202 10.86 -5.88 5.40
C SER A 202 10.06 -7.18 5.41
N GLY A 203 10.69 -8.30 5.05
CA GLY A 203 10.09 -9.63 5.11
C GLY A 203 10.67 -10.41 6.28
N VAL A 204 9.82 -10.76 7.24
CA VAL A 204 10.17 -11.60 8.38
C VAL A 204 9.71 -13.03 8.08
N VAL A 205 10.51 -14.02 8.43
CA VAL A 205 10.13 -15.42 8.35
C VAL A 205 9.87 -15.92 9.78
N ALA A 206 8.73 -16.59 9.99
CA ALA A 206 8.35 -17.15 11.29
C ALA A 206 9.44 -18.05 11.85
N LYS A 207 9.68 -17.95 13.15
CA LYS A 207 10.74 -18.72 13.84
C LYS A 207 10.40 -20.19 13.90
N THR A 208 9.13 -20.51 14.12
CA THR A 208 8.65 -21.91 14.18
C THR A 208 8.55 -22.46 12.76
N ARG A 209 8.92 -23.74 12.62
CA ARG A 209 8.74 -24.52 11.39
C ARG A 209 8.10 -25.86 11.74
N ILE A 210 7.03 -26.17 11.03
CA ILE A 210 6.32 -27.45 11.14
C ILE A 210 6.48 -28.17 9.80
N ALA A 211 7.07 -29.36 9.82
CA ALA A 211 7.46 -30.09 8.61
C ALA A 211 6.27 -30.40 7.67
N ASP A 212 5.08 -30.61 8.24
CA ASP A 212 3.84 -30.87 7.49
C ASP A 212 3.45 -29.74 6.53
N TYR A 213 3.92 -28.51 6.78
CA TYR A 213 3.69 -27.34 5.91
C TYR A 213 4.80 -27.08 4.89
N ASP A 214 5.86 -27.91 4.84
CA ASP A 214 7.01 -27.67 3.95
C ASP A 214 6.62 -27.67 2.47
N ALA A 215 5.65 -28.51 2.07
CA ALA A 215 5.16 -28.60 0.69
C ALA A 215 4.22 -27.44 0.28
N THR A 216 3.73 -26.65 1.23
CA THR A 216 2.77 -25.56 1.02
C THR A 216 3.37 -24.22 1.45
N ALA A 217 3.21 -23.85 2.72
CA ALA A 217 3.75 -22.59 3.26
C ALA A 217 5.29 -22.51 3.20
N GLY A 218 5.99 -23.65 3.29
CA GLY A 218 7.44 -23.76 3.14
C GLY A 218 7.97 -23.27 1.80
N ASN A 219 7.17 -23.32 0.73
CA ASN A 219 7.54 -22.75 -0.57
C ASN A 219 7.69 -21.20 -0.49
N MET A 220 6.94 -20.53 0.38
CA MET A 220 7.10 -19.10 0.59
C MET A 220 8.42 -18.76 1.28
N ARG A 221 8.87 -19.59 2.24
CA ARG A 221 10.20 -19.44 2.88
C ARG A 221 11.33 -19.54 1.84
N LYS A 222 11.25 -20.55 0.94
CA LYS A 222 12.21 -20.71 -0.17
C LYS A 222 12.16 -19.49 -1.11
N TYR A 223 10.95 -19.04 -1.44
CA TYR A 223 10.78 -17.87 -2.30
C TYR A 223 11.45 -16.62 -1.72
N PHE A 224 11.32 -16.37 -0.42
CA PHE A 224 11.98 -15.26 0.26
C PHE A 224 13.51 -15.36 0.17
N ALA A 225 14.05 -16.55 0.43
CA ALA A 225 15.50 -16.78 0.41
C ALA A 225 16.12 -16.66 -1.00
N GLU A 226 15.39 -17.08 -2.03
CA GLU A 226 15.95 -17.24 -3.38
C GLU A 226 15.66 -16.06 -4.33
N ASN A 227 14.65 -15.24 -4.04
CA ASN A 227 14.14 -14.23 -4.97
C ASN A 227 14.34 -12.77 -4.54
N ASP A 228 15.03 -12.53 -3.42
CA ASP A 228 15.37 -11.15 -3.05
C ASP A 228 16.26 -10.51 -4.11
N GLY A 229 15.87 -9.31 -4.54
CA GLY A 229 16.54 -8.59 -5.63
C GLY A 229 16.31 -9.16 -7.05
N LYS A 230 15.55 -10.28 -7.21
CA LYS A 230 15.29 -10.94 -8.51
C LYS A 230 13.85 -10.79 -9.00
N GLN A 231 13.00 -10.07 -8.26
CA GLN A 231 11.60 -9.84 -8.62
C GLN A 231 11.54 -9.12 -9.99
N LYS A 232 10.50 -9.44 -10.79
CA LYS A 232 10.34 -8.89 -12.15
C LYS A 232 9.85 -7.44 -12.15
N GLY A 233 9.14 -7.00 -11.13
CA GLY A 233 8.60 -5.65 -11.07
C GLY A 233 9.70 -4.61 -10.86
N ASP A 234 9.62 -3.51 -11.60
CA ASP A 234 10.52 -2.36 -11.50
C ASP A 234 9.87 -1.29 -10.59
N PRO A 235 10.45 -1.00 -9.41
CA PRO A 235 9.91 0.00 -8.49
C PRO A 235 9.79 1.39 -9.11
N LEU A 236 10.70 1.77 -10.00
CA LEU A 236 10.66 3.06 -10.68
C LEU A 236 9.41 3.19 -11.56
N ARG A 237 9.11 2.16 -12.35
CA ARG A 237 7.90 2.13 -13.19
C ARG A 237 6.63 2.12 -12.36
N ALA A 238 6.64 1.44 -11.20
CA ALA A 238 5.51 1.42 -10.29
C ALA A 238 5.22 2.81 -9.71
N VAL A 239 6.25 3.53 -9.24
CA VAL A 239 6.04 4.87 -8.68
C VAL A 239 5.63 5.88 -9.75
N HIS A 240 6.11 5.76 -10.98
CA HIS A 240 5.60 6.57 -12.10
C HIS A 240 4.10 6.32 -12.34
N ALA A 241 3.62 5.06 -12.24
CA ALA A 241 2.20 4.77 -12.30
C ALA A 241 1.42 5.38 -11.13
N MET A 242 1.99 5.37 -9.90
CA MET A 242 1.39 6.05 -8.74
C MET A 242 1.32 7.57 -8.94
N MET A 243 2.34 8.20 -9.53
CA MET A 243 2.31 9.61 -9.86
C MET A 243 1.27 9.92 -10.95
N GLN A 244 1.21 9.08 -11.98
CA GLN A 244 0.25 9.21 -13.07
C GLN A 244 -1.20 9.09 -12.58
N VAL A 245 -1.50 8.19 -11.64
CA VAL A 245 -2.86 8.03 -11.10
C VAL A 245 -3.30 9.25 -10.31
N VAL A 246 -2.38 9.94 -9.64
CA VAL A 246 -2.68 11.18 -8.90
C VAL A 246 -3.05 12.32 -9.86
N ASP A 247 -2.47 12.35 -11.05
CA ASP A 247 -2.76 13.36 -12.07
C ASP A 247 -3.97 13.01 -12.95
N SER A 248 -4.48 11.77 -12.84
CA SER A 248 -5.67 11.38 -13.60
C SER A 248 -6.90 12.19 -13.16
N PRO A 249 -7.71 12.69 -14.09
CA PRO A 249 -8.99 13.31 -13.75
C PRO A 249 -9.96 12.29 -13.15
N ASN A 250 -9.87 11.02 -13.55
CA ASN A 250 -10.69 9.90 -13.08
C ASN A 250 -9.78 8.74 -12.64
N PRO A 251 -9.14 8.84 -11.47
CA PRO A 251 -8.29 7.76 -10.98
C PRO A 251 -9.12 6.53 -10.61
N PRO A 252 -8.63 5.31 -10.89
CA PRO A 252 -9.30 4.10 -10.43
C PRO A 252 -9.20 3.98 -8.91
N LEU A 253 -10.18 3.30 -8.30
CA LEU A 253 -10.08 2.90 -6.89
C LEU A 253 -8.99 1.83 -6.71
N HIS A 254 -8.94 0.83 -7.59
CA HIS A 254 -7.96 -0.25 -7.57
C HIS A 254 -6.91 -0.08 -8.67
N LEU A 255 -5.64 0.01 -8.30
CA LEU A 255 -4.51 0.09 -9.23
C LEU A 255 -3.59 -1.13 -9.08
N LEU A 256 -3.86 -2.15 -9.89
CA LEU A 256 -2.97 -3.31 -10.00
C LEU A 256 -1.66 -2.93 -10.68
N LEU A 257 -0.54 -3.37 -10.11
CA LEU A 257 0.78 -3.16 -10.67
C LEU A 257 1.49 -4.50 -10.93
N GLY A 258 1.90 -4.69 -12.18
CA GLY A 258 2.66 -5.86 -12.65
C GLY A 258 1.78 -6.96 -13.25
N ALA A 259 2.31 -7.59 -14.30
CA ALA A 259 1.59 -8.61 -15.07
C ALA A 259 1.16 -9.83 -14.24
N SER A 260 1.99 -10.24 -13.27
CA SER A 260 1.65 -11.37 -12.39
C SER A 260 0.49 -11.05 -11.45
N ALA A 261 0.37 -9.80 -10.98
CA ALA A 261 -0.76 -9.36 -10.17
C ALA A 261 -2.06 -9.47 -10.99
N LEU A 262 -2.05 -8.93 -12.21
CA LEU A 262 -3.20 -9.00 -13.11
C LEU A 262 -3.62 -10.45 -13.41
N GLN A 263 -2.65 -11.31 -13.70
CA GLN A 263 -2.93 -12.73 -13.97
C GLN A 263 -3.56 -13.43 -12.77
N ARG A 264 -3.00 -13.23 -11.58
CA ARG A 264 -3.49 -13.84 -10.33
C ARG A 264 -4.92 -13.39 -10.01
N LEU A 265 -5.21 -12.09 -10.14
CA LEU A 265 -6.56 -11.58 -9.90
C LEU A 265 -7.56 -12.18 -10.90
N ARG A 266 -7.24 -12.17 -12.21
CA ARG A 266 -8.11 -12.77 -13.23
C ARG A 266 -8.40 -14.25 -12.96
N SER A 267 -7.39 -15.02 -12.55
CA SER A 267 -7.57 -16.43 -12.19
C SER A 267 -8.48 -16.60 -10.97
N LYS A 268 -8.33 -15.74 -9.93
CA LYS A 268 -9.23 -15.78 -8.76
C LYS A 268 -10.67 -15.47 -9.16
N LEU A 269 -10.89 -14.39 -9.91
CA LEU A 269 -12.23 -14.00 -10.35
C LEU A 269 -12.91 -15.09 -11.16
N ALA A 270 -12.20 -15.71 -12.11
CA ALA A 270 -12.74 -16.80 -12.92
C ALA A 270 -13.06 -18.06 -12.10
N ASN A 271 -12.29 -18.37 -11.07
CA ASN A 271 -12.60 -19.47 -10.17
C ASN A 271 -13.78 -19.15 -9.25
N TRP A 272 -13.83 -17.95 -8.72
CA TRP A 272 -14.92 -17.51 -7.85
C TRP A 272 -16.26 -17.47 -8.59
N GLU A 273 -16.27 -17.02 -9.84
CA GLU A 273 -17.46 -17.06 -10.70
C GLU A 273 -18.01 -18.49 -10.88
N LYS A 274 -17.11 -19.48 -11.07
CA LYS A 274 -17.53 -20.88 -11.14
C LYS A 274 -18.14 -21.39 -9.84
N GLU A 275 -17.60 -20.98 -8.71
CA GLU A 275 -18.12 -21.33 -7.38
C GLU A 275 -19.50 -20.70 -7.17
N ILE A 276 -19.67 -19.42 -7.52
CA ILE A 276 -20.95 -18.71 -7.46
C ILE A 276 -21.98 -19.44 -8.33
N ALA A 277 -21.67 -19.70 -9.60
CA ALA A 277 -22.59 -20.39 -10.50
C ALA A 277 -22.99 -21.80 -10.01
N ALA A 278 -22.05 -22.53 -9.39
CA ALA A 278 -22.32 -23.86 -8.86
C ALA A 278 -23.27 -23.85 -7.63
N TRP A 279 -23.28 -22.75 -6.87
CA TRP A 279 -24.04 -22.62 -5.63
C TRP A 279 -25.15 -21.56 -5.67
N GLU A 280 -25.45 -21.01 -6.85
CA GLU A 280 -26.40 -19.91 -7.05
C GLU A 280 -27.77 -20.19 -6.42
N GLN A 281 -28.33 -21.40 -6.65
CA GLN A 281 -29.64 -21.79 -6.11
C GLN A 281 -29.66 -21.88 -4.58
N VAL A 282 -28.55 -22.31 -3.97
CA VAL A 282 -28.40 -22.33 -2.50
C VAL A 282 -28.27 -20.89 -1.97
N THR A 283 -27.55 -20.04 -2.68
CA THR A 283 -27.37 -18.63 -2.31
C THR A 283 -28.70 -17.88 -2.32
N ILE A 284 -29.47 -17.99 -3.39
CA ILE A 284 -30.78 -17.33 -3.53
C ILE A 284 -31.80 -17.93 -2.55
N GLY A 285 -31.75 -19.25 -2.34
CA GLY A 285 -32.68 -19.95 -1.44
C GLY A 285 -32.46 -19.63 0.06
N ALA A 286 -31.46 -18.81 0.41
CA ALA A 286 -31.25 -18.34 1.78
C ALA A 286 -32.13 -17.12 2.15
N ASP A 287 -32.79 -16.50 1.18
CA ASP A 287 -33.74 -15.42 1.41
C ASP A 287 -35.11 -15.98 1.84
N PHE A 288 -35.92 -15.16 2.51
CA PHE A 288 -37.31 -15.49 2.76
C PHE A 288 -38.08 -15.66 1.41
N PRO A 289 -39.02 -16.61 1.32
CA PRO A 289 -39.88 -16.70 0.13
C PRO A 289 -40.60 -15.38 -0.14
N GLU A 290 -40.81 -15.07 -1.43
CA GLU A 290 -41.56 -13.86 -1.81
C GLU A 290 -42.96 -13.88 -1.15
N GLY A 291 -43.23 -12.91 -0.30
CA GLY A 291 -44.55 -12.70 0.36
C GLY A 291 -44.64 -13.12 1.83
N GLU A 292 -43.52 -13.58 2.45
CA GLU A 292 -43.42 -13.78 3.91
C GLU A 292 -42.83 -12.55 4.62
#